data_3e1f1aa9501e1405079f74fe872a6b8e
#
_entry.id   3e1f1aa9501e1405079f74fe872a6b8e
#
_cell.length_a   1.000
_cell.length_b   1.000
_cell.length_c   1.000
_cell.angle_alpha   90.00
_cell.angle_beta   90.00
_cell.angle_gamma   90.00
#
_symmetry.space_group_name_H-M   'P 1'
#
loop_
_entity.id
_entity.type
_entity.pdbx_description
1 polymer ?
#
loop_
_entity_poly.entity_id
_entity_poly.type
_entity_poly.pdbx_seq_one_letter_code
_entity_poly.pdbx_strand_id
1 'polypeptide(L)'
;MKHKKLKTPVIYYVFAGILLLILAFAGYQALKIYLPQSEESRSFESIKEEAGVKDIDAKDIIDESGSSKSGDPADKSTDPAGKAANTTDSTPFVTLTKKNSDFVGWLSIEDTVIDYPVMKSDESDPEFYLHRDFDKNYSYSGTLFIGEGCDADSDAFVIYGHNMNTGSMFGSLDSYKSGSFALEHKDIVFRTEKENRVYRVFAAFQTKILPEDSDEFAYYRSVGELSKDEYEGVLENVRNMSLISLNEAPKYPEQIMFLSTCYYHTDEGRFVVAAYRIK
;
A
#
# COMPACT_ATOMS: atom_id res chain seq x y z
N MET A 1 -30.52 46.71 48.08
CA MET A 1 -30.37 46.71 46.59
C MET A 1 -30.91 45.39 46.06
N LYS A 2 -32.04 45.44 45.31
CA LYS A 2 -32.63 44.21 44.71
C LYS A 2 -31.93 43.96 43.37
N HIS A 3 -31.14 42.87 43.25
CA HIS A 3 -30.59 42.43 41.99
C HIS A 3 -31.74 41.97 41.04
N LYS A 4 -31.99 42.76 40.01
CA LYS A 4 -32.87 42.39 38.91
C LYS A 4 -32.22 41.23 38.15
N LYS A 5 -32.76 40.01 38.26
CA LYS A 5 -32.39 38.88 37.38
C LYS A 5 -32.74 39.28 35.98
N LEU A 6 -31.74 39.43 35.09
CA LEU A 6 -31.93 39.59 33.66
C LEU A 6 -32.62 38.28 33.19
N LYS A 7 -33.81 38.39 32.67
CA LYS A 7 -34.46 37.26 31.97
C LYS A 7 -33.77 37.09 30.62
N THR A 8 -33.04 36.00 30.44
CA THR A 8 -32.47 35.63 29.12
C THR A 8 -33.58 35.61 28.10
N PRO A 9 -33.51 36.39 27.01
CA PRO A 9 -34.60 36.38 26.01
C PRO A 9 -34.75 35.00 25.36
N VAL A 10 -36.00 34.59 25.12
CA VAL A 10 -36.38 33.30 24.51
C VAL A 10 -35.54 32.98 23.26
N ILE A 11 -35.18 34.02 22.52
CA ILE A 11 -34.32 33.91 21.31
C ILE A 11 -33.01 33.18 21.55
N TYR A 12 -32.35 33.33 22.72
CA TYR A 12 -31.13 32.62 23.06
C TYR A 12 -31.33 31.10 23.22
N TYR A 13 -32.49 30.71 23.77
CA TYR A 13 -32.83 29.29 23.88
C TYR A 13 -33.11 28.65 22.52
N VAL A 14 -33.72 29.41 21.62
CA VAL A 14 -33.96 28.97 20.23
C VAL A 14 -32.64 28.79 19.49
N PHE A 15 -31.73 29.79 19.59
CA PHE A 15 -30.40 29.68 18.97
C PHE A 15 -29.56 28.54 19.57
N ALA A 16 -29.59 28.36 20.90
CA ALA A 16 -28.91 27.26 21.56
C ALA A 16 -29.47 25.89 21.10
N GLY A 17 -30.79 25.78 20.96
CA GLY A 17 -31.45 24.57 20.42
C GLY A 17 -31.02 24.24 18.99
N ILE A 18 -30.99 25.26 18.12
CA ILE A 18 -30.55 25.09 16.73
C ILE A 18 -29.07 24.68 16.68
N LEU A 19 -28.22 25.31 17.50
CA LEU A 19 -26.78 24.96 17.57
C LEU A 19 -26.59 23.51 18.03
N LEU A 20 -27.35 23.07 19.04
CA LEU A 20 -27.30 21.68 19.51
C LEU A 20 -27.73 20.68 18.44
N LEU A 21 -28.75 21.01 17.65
CA LEU A 21 -29.17 20.18 16.52
C LEU A 21 -28.10 20.10 15.42
N ILE A 22 -27.45 21.21 15.11
CA ILE A 22 -26.34 21.25 14.14
C ILE A 22 -25.16 20.40 14.64
N LEU A 23 -24.79 20.52 15.92
CA LEU A 23 -23.72 19.73 16.52
C LEU A 23 -24.07 18.24 16.58
N ALA A 24 -25.31 17.89 16.92
CA ALA A 24 -25.78 16.50 16.92
C ALA A 24 -25.76 15.91 15.51
N PHE A 25 -26.21 16.69 14.52
CA PHE A 25 -26.17 16.26 13.11
C PHE A 25 -24.73 16.10 12.60
N ALA A 26 -23.85 17.07 12.90
CA ALA A 26 -22.42 16.99 12.55
C ALA A 26 -21.76 15.79 13.23
N GLY A 27 -22.02 15.54 14.50
CA GLY A 27 -21.55 14.36 15.25
C GLY A 27 -22.06 13.05 14.64
N TYR A 28 -23.34 12.99 14.27
CA TYR A 28 -23.92 11.82 13.60
C TYR A 28 -23.24 11.55 12.25
N GLN A 29 -23.00 12.59 11.44
CA GLN A 29 -22.29 12.45 10.16
C GLN A 29 -20.85 12.01 10.34
N ALA A 30 -20.14 12.58 11.32
CA ALA A 30 -18.79 12.18 11.66
C ALA A 30 -18.73 10.70 12.11
N LEU A 31 -19.68 10.27 12.97
CA LEU A 31 -19.77 8.87 13.41
C LEU A 31 -20.03 7.92 12.23
N LYS A 32 -20.94 8.30 11.33
CA LYS A 32 -21.28 7.50 10.15
C LYS A 32 -20.11 7.29 9.20
N ILE A 33 -19.17 8.23 9.16
CA ILE A 33 -17.93 8.11 8.34
C ILE A 33 -16.85 7.34 9.11
N TYR A 34 -16.68 7.62 10.39
CA TYR A 34 -15.54 7.13 11.18
C TYR A 34 -15.70 5.67 11.64
N LEU A 35 -16.92 5.26 12.02
CA LEU A 35 -17.16 3.90 12.53
C LEU A 35 -16.88 2.80 11.49
N PRO A 36 -17.37 2.87 10.22
CA PRO A 36 -17.06 1.85 9.23
C PRO A 36 -15.56 1.70 8.98
N GLN A 37 -14.84 2.82 8.86
CA GLN A 37 -13.41 2.81 8.59
C GLN A 37 -12.59 2.19 9.72
N SER A 38 -13.00 2.40 10.98
CA SER A 38 -12.35 1.77 12.14
C SER A 38 -12.61 0.26 12.21
N GLU A 39 -13.77 -0.19 11.77
CA GLU A 39 -14.12 -1.61 11.69
C GLU A 39 -13.35 -2.29 10.55
N GLU A 40 -13.21 -1.64 9.40
CA GLU A 40 -12.44 -2.14 8.26
C GLU A 40 -10.95 -2.29 8.60
N SER A 41 -10.34 -1.30 9.28
CA SER A 41 -8.94 -1.41 9.74
C SER A 41 -8.74 -2.55 10.73
N ARG A 42 -9.69 -2.77 11.65
CA ARG A 42 -9.67 -3.90 12.59
C ARG A 42 -9.83 -5.25 11.88
N SER A 43 -10.56 -5.28 10.78
CA SER A 43 -10.72 -6.49 9.97
C SER A 43 -9.38 -6.97 9.41
N PHE A 44 -8.55 -6.07 8.86
CA PHE A 44 -7.22 -6.43 8.36
C PHE A 44 -6.28 -6.88 9.49
N GLU A 45 -6.31 -6.22 10.64
CA GLU A 45 -5.54 -6.63 11.82
C GLU A 45 -5.97 -8.01 12.31
N SER A 46 -7.27 -8.29 12.35
CA SER A 46 -7.81 -9.60 12.69
C SER A 46 -7.35 -10.69 11.71
N ILE A 47 -7.33 -10.40 10.41
CA ILE A 47 -6.84 -11.33 9.38
C ILE A 47 -5.35 -11.60 9.57
N LYS A 48 -4.57 -10.56 9.87
CA LYS A 48 -3.14 -10.64 10.16
C LYS A 48 -2.86 -11.54 11.37
N GLU A 49 -3.56 -11.31 12.48
CA GLU A 49 -3.45 -12.12 13.71
C GLU A 49 -3.89 -13.58 13.49
N GLU A 50 -5.07 -13.80 12.86
CA GLU A 50 -5.60 -15.13 12.59
C GLU A 50 -4.67 -15.98 11.74
N ALA A 51 -4.07 -15.37 10.72
CA ALA A 51 -3.12 -16.03 9.85
C ALA A 51 -1.72 -16.17 10.49
N GLY A 52 -1.42 -15.41 11.55
CA GLY A 52 -0.09 -15.38 12.16
C GLY A 52 0.96 -14.65 11.31
N VAL A 53 0.54 -13.66 10.52
CA VAL A 53 1.46 -12.81 9.74
C VAL A 53 2.25 -11.92 10.70
N LYS A 54 3.54 -12.16 10.81
CA LYS A 54 4.45 -11.37 11.69
C LYS A 54 4.98 -10.18 10.92
N ASP A 55 5.24 -9.08 11.66
CA ASP A 55 6.01 -7.97 11.12
C ASP A 55 7.44 -8.41 10.84
N ILE A 56 7.97 -7.99 9.72
CA ILE A 56 9.36 -8.25 9.31
C ILE A 56 9.90 -6.96 8.70
N ASP A 57 11.04 -6.50 9.23
CA ASP A 57 11.72 -5.34 8.70
C ASP A 57 12.47 -5.68 7.41
N ALA A 58 12.51 -4.71 6.49
CA ALA A 58 13.25 -4.85 5.24
C ALA A 58 14.74 -5.18 5.50
N LYS A 59 15.32 -4.62 6.57
CA LYS A 59 16.71 -4.86 6.97
C LYS A 59 16.97 -6.33 7.28
N ASP A 60 16.05 -6.98 8.00
CA ASP A 60 16.18 -8.39 8.35
C ASP A 60 16.24 -9.28 7.10
N ILE A 61 15.40 -8.97 6.10
CA ILE A 61 15.36 -9.70 4.83
C ILE A 61 16.65 -9.46 4.02
N ILE A 62 17.18 -8.24 4.02
CA ILE A 62 18.40 -7.86 3.29
C ILE A 62 19.64 -8.50 3.94
N ASP A 63 19.76 -8.44 5.27
CA ASP A 63 20.92 -8.91 6.02
C ASP A 63 21.08 -10.43 6.02
N GLU A 64 19.97 -11.19 6.02
CA GLU A 64 20.00 -12.66 5.88
C GLU A 64 20.72 -13.12 4.62
N SER A 65 20.77 -12.29 3.56
CA SER A 65 21.47 -12.62 2.31
C SER A 65 22.97 -12.38 2.35
N GLY A 66 23.45 -11.54 3.26
CA GLY A 66 24.87 -11.18 3.40
C GLY A 66 25.74 -12.23 4.14
N SER A 67 25.12 -13.16 4.86
CA SER A 67 25.83 -14.12 5.74
C SER A 67 26.39 -15.37 5.04
N SER A 68 26.29 -15.50 3.72
CA SER A 68 26.74 -16.71 2.99
C SER A 68 28.05 -16.56 2.21
N LYS A 69 29.03 -15.76 2.69
CA LYS A 69 30.41 -15.77 2.15
C LYS A 69 31.45 -15.47 3.23
N SER A 70 31.91 -16.50 3.95
CA SER A 70 33.31 -16.78 4.29
C SER A 70 33.35 -17.88 5.34
N GLY A 71 33.70 -19.06 4.96
CA GLY A 71 34.01 -20.19 5.82
C GLY A 71 35.06 -21.04 5.15
N ASP A 72 36.28 -20.94 5.64
CA ASP A 72 37.40 -21.84 5.35
C ASP A 72 37.06 -23.30 5.68
N PRO A 73 37.54 -24.28 4.95
CA PRO A 73 37.21 -25.69 5.16
C PRO A 73 38.18 -26.35 6.14
N ALA A 74 37.80 -26.46 7.41
CA ALA A 74 38.32 -27.53 8.29
C ALA A 74 37.65 -27.48 9.68
N ASP A 75 36.66 -28.30 9.96
CA ASP A 75 36.72 -29.34 10.98
C ASP A 75 35.42 -30.19 10.93
N LYS A 76 35.58 -31.50 10.98
CA LYS A 76 34.51 -32.47 11.03
C LYS A 76 34.12 -32.70 12.50
N SER A 77 32.90 -32.33 12.87
CA SER A 77 32.17 -33.06 13.91
C SER A 77 30.67 -33.02 13.62
N THR A 78 30.13 -34.19 13.60
CA THR A 78 28.74 -34.54 13.33
C THR A 78 27.82 -34.09 14.46
N ASP A 79 26.83 -33.25 14.12
CA ASP A 79 25.54 -33.19 14.83
C ASP A 79 24.44 -32.80 13.85
N PRO A 80 23.34 -33.58 13.71
CA PRO A 80 22.32 -33.34 12.73
C PRO A 80 21.18 -32.51 13.33
N ALA A 81 21.35 -31.19 13.43
CA ALA A 81 20.28 -30.23 13.71
C ALA A 81 20.67 -28.81 13.28
N GLY A 82 21.10 -28.66 12.05
CA GLY A 82 21.30 -27.36 11.40
C GLY A 82 20.04 -27.07 10.58
N LYS A 83 19.06 -26.43 11.17
CA LYS A 83 17.92 -25.86 10.44
C LYS A 83 18.46 -24.80 9.48
N ALA A 84 18.31 -25.06 8.19
CA ALA A 84 18.59 -24.09 7.15
C ALA A 84 17.70 -22.85 7.39
N ALA A 85 18.34 -21.74 7.70
CA ALA A 85 17.72 -20.43 7.72
C ALA A 85 17.52 -20.00 6.26
N ASN A 86 16.37 -20.20 5.72
CA ASN A 86 15.74 -19.48 4.59
C ASN A 86 14.39 -20.11 4.25
N THR A 87 13.59 -20.51 5.24
CA THR A 87 12.20 -20.81 5.03
C THR A 87 11.41 -19.58 5.51
N THR A 88 10.96 -18.76 4.53
CA THR A 88 9.77 -17.97 4.73
C THR A 88 8.77 -18.87 5.45
N ASP A 89 8.31 -18.47 6.64
CA ASP A 89 7.20 -19.17 7.26
C ASP A 89 5.97 -18.90 6.37
N SER A 90 5.80 -19.76 5.34
CA SER A 90 4.73 -19.62 4.36
C SER A 90 3.38 -20.06 4.91
N THR A 91 3.34 -20.63 6.11
CA THR A 91 2.12 -21.11 6.76
C THR A 91 1.01 -20.06 6.83
N PRO A 92 1.30 -18.78 7.21
CA PRO A 92 0.33 -17.71 7.19
C PRO A 92 -0.28 -17.46 5.81
N PHE A 93 0.56 -17.41 4.78
CA PHE A 93 0.13 -17.10 3.41
C PHE A 93 -0.65 -18.25 2.78
N VAL A 94 -0.24 -19.49 3.01
CA VAL A 94 -1.02 -20.68 2.63
C VAL A 94 -2.42 -20.66 3.26
N THR A 95 -2.54 -20.22 4.50
CA THR A 95 -3.82 -20.07 5.19
C THR A 95 -4.68 -19.00 4.54
N LEU A 96 -4.11 -17.85 4.22
CA LEU A 96 -4.81 -16.74 3.54
C LEU A 96 -5.24 -17.13 2.11
N THR A 97 -4.37 -17.78 1.33
CA THR A 97 -4.70 -18.27 -0.02
C THR A 97 -5.84 -19.30 0.00
N LYS A 98 -5.87 -20.18 1.01
CA LYS A 98 -6.99 -21.13 1.19
C LYS A 98 -8.31 -20.42 1.55
N LYS A 99 -8.24 -19.35 2.31
CA LYS A 99 -9.40 -18.56 2.73
C LYS A 99 -9.96 -17.71 1.56
N ASN A 100 -9.07 -17.12 0.78
CA ASN A 100 -9.39 -16.41 -0.45
C ASN A 100 -8.29 -16.63 -1.50
N SER A 101 -8.64 -17.33 -2.59
CA SER A 101 -7.70 -17.66 -3.68
C SER A 101 -7.19 -16.45 -4.45
N ASP A 102 -7.80 -15.28 -4.32
CA ASP A 102 -7.38 -14.04 -4.96
C ASP A 102 -6.26 -13.33 -4.16
N PHE A 103 -5.92 -13.86 -2.97
CA PHE A 103 -4.81 -13.34 -2.18
C PHE A 103 -3.47 -13.65 -2.85
N VAL A 104 -2.67 -12.62 -3.09
CA VAL A 104 -1.35 -12.76 -3.75
C VAL A 104 -0.18 -12.42 -2.84
N GLY A 105 -0.40 -11.64 -1.79
CA GLY A 105 0.67 -11.28 -0.88
C GLY A 105 0.27 -10.22 0.15
N TRP A 106 1.25 -9.79 0.94
CA TRP A 106 1.11 -8.80 2.00
C TRP A 106 2.12 -7.68 1.80
N LEU A 107 1.63 -6.44 1.70
CA LEU A 107 2.44 -5.24 1.52
C LEU A 107 2.59 -4.51 2.84
N SER A 108 3.82 -4.17 3.23
CA SER A 108 4.08 -3.33 4.40
C SER A 108 5.18 -2.31 4.15
N ILE A 109 5.06 -1.15 4.79
CA ILE A 109 6.08 -0.09 4.82
C ILE A 109 6.30 0.28 6.28
N GLU A 110 7.54 0.07 6.77
CA GLU A 110 7.94 0.31 8.15
C GLU A 110 7.56 1.74 8.60
N ASP A 111 7.10 1.87 9.85
CA ASP A 111 6.68 3.14 10.48
C ASP A 111 5.58 3.90 9.72
N THR A 112 4.78 3.21 8.92
CA THR A 112 3.58 3.76 8.27
C THR A 112 2.33 2.93 8.59
N VAL A 113 1.17 3.42 8.17
CA VAL A 113 -0.10 2.68 8.26
C VAL A 113 -0.27 1.63 7.17
N ILE A 114 0.66 1.56 6.20
CA ILE A 114 0.56 0.64 5.06
C ILE A 114 1.04 -0.74 5.49
N ASP A 115 0.08 -1.61 5.79
CA ASP A 115 0.30 -2.98 6.26
C ASP A 115 -0.96 -3.81 5.93
N TYR A 116 -1.09 -4.23 4.66
CA TYR A 116 -2.33 -4.74 4.11
C TYR A 116 -2.15 -5.95 3.19
N PRO A 117 -3.15 -6.84 3.11
CA PRO A 117 -3.20 -7.87 2.09
C PRO A 117 -3.35 -7.24 0.71
N VAL A 118 -2.76 -7.89 -0.29
CA VAL A 118 -2.86 -7.53 -1.70
C VAL A 118 -3.57 -8.66 -2.45
N MET A 119 -4.56 -8.28 -3.23
CA MET A 119 -5.45 -9.19 -3.96
C MET A 119 -5.21 -9.08 -5.47
N LYS A 120 -5.59 -10.11 -6.21
CA LYS A 120 -5.71 -10.09 -7.66
C LYS A 120 -7.00 -10.78 -8.04
N SER A 121 -7.94 -10.04 -8.60
CA SER A 121 -9.20 -10.55 -9.10
C SER A 121 -9.06 -11.13 -10.52
N ASP A 122 -10.13 -11.72 -11.01
CA ASP A 122 -10.23 -12.16 -12.40
C ASP A 122 -10.17 -10.95 -13.36
N GLU A 123 -9.55 -11.13 -14.53
CA GLU A 123 -9.41 -10.07 -15.55
C GLU A 123 -10.77 -9.57 -16.10
N SER A 124 -11.86 -10.31 -15.87
CA SER A 124 -13.22 -9.84 -16.22
C SER A 124 -13.75 -8.72 -15.31
N ASP A 125 -13.17 -8.57 -14.09
CA ASP A 125 -13.47 -7.49 -13.15
C ASP A 125 -12.19 -7.10 -12.39
N PRO A 126 -11.23 -6.42 -13.05
CA PRO A 126 -9.92 -6.13 -12.47
C PRO A 126 -10.00 -5.15 -11.29
N GLU A 127 -11.09 -4.39 -11.16
CA GLU A 127 -11.32 -3.45 -10.06
C GLU A 127 -12.22 -4.01 -8.94
N PHE A 128 -12.49 -5.33 -8.92
CA PHE A 128 -13.37 -5.97 -7.95
C PHE A 128 -13.07 -5.56 -6.51
N TYR A 129 -11.79 -5.51 -6.13
CA TYR A 129 -11.35 -5.17 -4.77
C TYR A 129 -11.32 -3.67 -4.47
N LEU A 130 -11.66 -2.81 -5.44
CA LEU A 130 -11.81 -1.37 -5.18
C LEU A 130 -12.86 -1.09 -4.09
N HIS A 131 -13.92 -1.93 -4.04
CA HIS A 131 -15.00 -1.82 -3.06
C HIS A 131 -15.33 -3.17 -2.38
N ARG A 132 -14.32 -4.02 -2.16
CA ARG A 132 -14.46 -5.28 -1.46
C ARG A 132 -13.36 -5.46 -0.42
N ASP A 133 -13.74 -6.04 0.73
CA ASP A 133 -12.79 -6.50 1.74
C ASP A 133 -12.16 -7.85 1.34
N PHE A 134 -11.28 -8.36 2.19
CA PHE A 134 -10.63 -9.65 1.99
C PHE A 134 -11.64 -10.82 1.85
N ASP A 135 -12.76 -10.76 2.53
CA ASP A 135 -13.81 -11.79 2.50
C ASP A 135 -14.85 -11.57 1.38
N LYS A 136 -14.56 -10.63 0.43
CA LYS A 136 -15.40 -10.26 -0.72
C LYS A 136 -16.71 -9.55 -0.37
N ASN A 137 -16.87 -9.08 0.88
CA ASN A 137 -17.99 -8.23 1.26
C ASN A 137 -17.76 -6.79 0.79
N TYR A 138 -18.83 -6.02 0.70
CA TYR A 138 -18.73 -4.60 0.39
C TYR A 138 -17.91 -3.87 1.47
N SER A 139 -16.90 -3.12 1.04
CA SER A 139 -16.07 -2.25 1.85
C SER A 139 -15.93 -0.88 1.18
N TYR A 140 -16.06 0.19 1.94
CA TYR A 140 -15.84 1.54 1.43
C TYR A 140 -14.38 1.81 1.11
N SER A 141 -13.46 1.27 1.92
CA SER A 141 -12.00 1.41 1.76
C SER A 141 -11.43 0.41 0.75
N GLY A 142 -12.17 -0.64 0.40
CA GLY A 142 -11.68 -1.73 -0.43
C GLY A 142 -10.51 -2.49 0.19
N THR A 143 -9.76 -3.18 -0.64
CA THR A 143 -8.50 -3.86 -0.31
C THR A 143 -7.47 -3.50 -1.37
N LEU A 144 -6.17 -3.51 -1.06
CA LEU A 144 -5.14 -3.31 -2.07
C LEU A 144 -5.22 -4.40 -3.13
N PHE A 145 -5.05 -4.04 -4.40
CA PHE A 145 -5.16 -5.01 -5.49
C PHE A 145 -4.20 -4.72 -6.63
N ILE A 146 -3.77 -5.77 -7.31
CA ILE A 146 -2.94 -5.68 -8.52
C ILE A 146 -3.85 -5.35 -9.71
N GLY A 147 -3.42 -4.39 -10.53
CA GLY A 147 -4.14 -3.91 -11.70
C GLY A 147 -4.22 -4.93 -12.85
N GLU A 148 -4.96 -4.53 -13.87
CA GLU A 148 -5.11 -5.29 -15.13
C GLU A 148 -3.77 -5.46 -15.86
N GLY A 149 -3.62 -6.54 -16.60
CA GLY A 149 -2.49 -6.78 -17.50
C GLY A 149 -1.17 -7.13 -16.82
N CYS A 150 -1.15 -7.32 -15.50
CA CYS A 150 0.05 -7.69 -14.75
C CYS A 150 -0.29 -8.56 -13.54
N ASP A 151 0.72 -9.21 -12.99
CA ASP A 151 0.66 -9.94 -11.74
C ASP A 151 1.91 -9.67 -10.87
N ALA A 152 1.99 -10.28 -9.69
CA ALA A 152 3.09 -10.06 -8.76
C ALA A 152 4.45 -10.56 -9.28
N ASP A 153 4.48 -11.39 -10.31
CA ASP A 153 5.69 -11.96 -10.90
C ASP A 153 6.07 -11.28 -12.25
N SER A 154 5.26 -10.32 -12.75
CA SER A 154 5.55 -9.54 -13.96
C SER A 154 6.79 -8.65 -13.82
N ASP A 155 7.44 -8.28 -14.92
CA ASP A 155 8.60 -7.36 -14.93
C ASP A 155 8.26 -6.00 -14.34
N ALA A 156 7.03 -5.53 -14.60
CA ALA A 156 6.46 -4.36 -13.94
C ALA A 156 4.99 -4.63 -13.56
N PHE A 157 4.58 -4.17 -12.38
CA PHE A 157 3.20 -4.31 -11.92
C PHE A 157 2.75 -3.11 -11.11
N VAL A 158 1.43 -2.93 -11.00
CA VAL A 158 0.82 -1.86 -10.23
C VAL A 158 -0.08 -2.41 -9.13
N ILE A 159 0.06 -1.86 -7.92
CA ILE A 159 -0.86 -2.08 -6.80
C ILE A 159 -1.66 -0.80 -6.60
N TYR A 160 -2.97 -0.93 -6.63
CA TYR A 160 -3.91 0.15 -6.36
C TYR A 160 -4.43 0.10 -4.93
N GLY A 161 -4.71 1.26 -4.37
CA GLY A 161 -5.37 1.43 -3.08
C GLY A 161 -6.06 2.78 -2.98
N HIS A 162 -7.13 2.86 -2.21
CA HIS A 162 -7.86 4.10 -2.00
C HIS A 162 -7.02 5.17 -1.27
N ASN A 163 -7.22 6.43 -1.67
CA ASN A 163 -6.75 7.60 -0.93
C ASN A 163 -7.76 7.96 0.15
N MET A 164 -7.64 7.33 1.32
CA MET A 164 -8.56 7.57 2.43
C MET A 164 -8.19 8.84 3.20
N ASN A 165 -9.18 9.71 3.46
CA ASN A 165 -8.98 10.93 4.26
C ASN A 165 -8.48 10.65 5.69
N THR A 166 -8.68 9.44 6.21
CA THR A 166 -8.17 8.97 7.49
C THR A 166 -6.68 8.62 7.44
N GLY A 167 -6.07 8.59 6.26
CA GLY A 167 -4.71 8.14 6.04
C GLY A 167 -4.55 6.63 5.87
N SER A 168 -5.61 5.82 6.09
CA SER A 168 -5.59 4.38 5.86
C SER A 168 -5.48 4.03 4.37
N MET A 169 -5.27 2.77 4.06
CA MET A 169 -4.98 2.28 2.72
C MET A 169 -3.76 3.03 2.13
N PHE A 170 -3.90 3.67 0.97
CA PHE A 170 -2.89 4.54 0.38
C PHE A 170 -3.12 6.03 0.65
N GLY A 171 -3.90 6.38 1.69
CA GLY A 171 -4.18 7.76 2.07
C GLY A 171 -2.94 8.55 2.51
N SER A 172 -1.89 7.88 2.98
CA SER A 172 -0.61 8.49 3.37
C SER A 172 0.46 8.44 2.27
N LEU A 173 0.16 7.81 1.11
CA LEU A 173 1.14 7.60 0.04
C LEU A 173 1.70 8.92 -0.51
N ASP A 174 0.91 9.98 -0.51
CA ASP A 174 1.32 11.30 -0.99
C ASP A 174 2.40 11.99 -0.11
N SER A 175 2.71 11.44 1.08
CA SER A 175 3.85 11.86 1.91
C SER A 175 5.19 11.66 1.20
N TYR A 176 5.25 10.74 0.24
CA TYR A 176 6.43 10.56 -0.63
C TYR A 176 6.76 11.74 -1.55
N LYS A 177 5.95 12.80 -1.58
CA LYS A 177 6.34 14.10 -2.15
C LYS A 177 7.53 14.72 -1.44
N SER A 178 7.72 14.37 -0.15
CA SER A 178 8.86 14.80 0.63
C SER A 178 10.04 13.85 0.42
N GLY A 179 11.16 14.38 -0.07
CA GLY A 179 12.39 13.60 -0.23
C GLY A 179 12.93 13.04 1.10
N SER A 180 12.71 13.74 2.24
CA SER A 180 13.08 13.22 3.56
C SER A 180 12.23 12.02 3.95
N PHE A 181 10.91 12.07 3.74
CA PHE A 181 10.02 10.94 3.98
C PHE A 181 10.37 9.75 3.08
N ALA A 182 10.64 10.00 1.79
CA ALA A 182 11.03 8.96 0.84
C ALA A 182 12.36 8.28 1.20
N LEU A 183 13.31 9.00 1.81
CA LEU A 183 14.58 8.43 2.30
C LEU A 183 14.39 7.61 3.58
N GLU A 184 13.51 8.04 4.47
CA GLU A 184 13.20 7.37 5.73
C GLU A 184 12.41 6.07 5.48
N HIS A 185 11.46 6.09 4.56
CA HIS A 185 10.58 4.97 4.20
C HIS A 185 10.90 4.40 2.79
N LYS A 186 12.19 4.30 2.45
CA LYS A 186 12.63 3.89 1.10
C LYS A 186 12.40 2.44 0.77
N ASP A 187 12.30 1.57 1.77
CA ASP A 187 12.22 0.13 1.59
C ASP A 187 10.78 -0.35 1.87
N ILE A 188 10.21 -1.04 0.90
CA ILE A 188 8.86 -1.59 0.90
C ILE A 188 8.97 -3.10 0.92
N VAL A 189 8.32 -3.76 1.86
CA VAL A 189 8.27 -5.22 1.95
C VAL A 189 7.01 -5.73 1.27
N PHE A 190 7.18 -6.64 0.32
CA PHE A 190 6.07 -7.38 -0.29
C PHE A 190 6.30 -8.89 -0.14
N ARG A 191 5.49 -9.51 0.67
CA ARG A 191 5.61 -10.91 1.05
C ARG A 191 4.57 -11.73 0.31
N THR A 192 5.02 -12.79 -0.33
CA THR A 192 4.16 -13.75 -1.04
C THR A 192 4.25 -15.13 -0.37
N GLU A 193 3.44 -16.08 -0.81
CA GLU A 193 3.57 -17.48 -0.37
C GLU A 193 4.96 -18.06 -0.68
N LYS A 194 5.60 -17.59 -1.76
CA LYS A 194 6.87 -18.12 -2.25
C LYS A 194 8.08 -17.50 -1.56
N GLU A 195 8.03 -16.18 -1.29
CA GLU A 195 9.22 -15.42 -0.88
C GLU A 195 8.88 -14.08 -0.21
N ASN A 196 9.84 -13.55 0.53
CA ASN A 196 9.84 -12.17 1.01
C ASN A 196 10.63 -11.32 0.02
N ARG A 197 10.01 -10.28 -0.52
CA ARG A 197 10.61 -9.34 -1.48
C ARG A 197 10.79 -7.99 -0.82
N VAL A 198 11.90 -7.32 -1.12
CA VAL A 198 12.14 -5.93 -0.73
C VAL A 198 12.27 -5.08 -1.98
N TYR A 199 11.47 -4.02 -2.04
CA TYR A 199 11.49 -3.03 -3.11
C TYR A 199 12.01 -1.71 -2.58
N ARG A 200 12.88 -1.05 -3.34
CA ARG A 200 13.44 0.25 -3.01
C ARG A 200 12.82 1.34 -3.84
N VAL A 201 12.29 2.36 -3.18
CA VAL A 201 11.71 3.53 -3.83
C VAL A 201 12.77 4.28 -4.62
N PHE A 202 12.50 4.62 -5.88
CA PHE A 202 13.37 5.44 -6.72
C PHE A 202 12.70 6.68 -7.31
N ALA A 203 11.36 6.73 -7.32
CA ALA A 203 10.60 7.88 -7.80
C ALA A 203 9.25 8.01 -7.12
N ALA A 204 8.73 9.22 -7.06
CA ALA A 204 7.35 9.52 -6.69
C ALA A 204 6.84 10.66 -7.58
N PHE A 205 5.65 10.52 -8.17
CA PHE A 205 5.16 11.47 -9.15
C PHE A 205 3.64 11.61 -9.14
N GLN A 206 3.18 12.72 -9.71
CA GLN A 206 1.77 12.98 -9.97
C GLN A 206 1.48 12.76 -11.45
N THR A 207 0.33 12.17 -11.73
CA THR A 207 -0.16 11.92 -13.08
C THR A 207 -1.68 11.86 -13.09
N LYS A 208 -2.27 11.49 -14.19
CA LYS A 208 -3.72 11.27 -14.35
C LYS A 208 -3.97 10.04 -15.24
N ILE A 209 -5.18 9.55 -15.22
CA ILE A 209 -5.63 8.58 -16.22
C ILE A 209 -5.78 9.31 -17.56
N LEU A 210 -5.17 8.74 -18.58
CA LEU A 210 -5.14 9.30 -19.92
C LEU A 210 -6.20 8.64 -20.82
N PRO A 211 -6.74 9.38 -21.82
CA PRO A 211 -7.57 8.78 -22.86
C PRO A 211 -6.87 7.60 -23.55
N GLU A 212 -7.63 6.64 -24.06
CA GLU A 212 -7.07 5.44 -24.70
C GLU A 212 -6.17 5.75 -25.90
N ASP A 213 -6.47 6.81 -26.63
CA ASP A 213 -5.74 7.27 -27.83
C ASP A 213 -4.58 8.22 -27.50
N SER A 214 -4.24 8.42 -26.23
CA SER A 214 -3.11 9.28 -25.84
C SER A 214 -1.77 8.59 -26.08
N ASP A 215 -0.84 9.31 -26.71
CA ASP A 215 0.56 8.92 -26.87
C ASP A 215 1.43 9.29 -25.66
N GLU A 216 0.86 9.96 -24.64
CA GLU A 216 1.59 10.28 -23.41
C GLU A 216 1.89 9.02 -22.58
N PHE A 217 2.98 9.05 -21.83
CA PHE A 217 3.36 7.94 -20.97
C PHE A 217 2.31 7.66 -19.88
N ALA A 218 1.82 6.42 -19.85
CA ALA A 218 0.89 5.91 -18.86
C ALA A 218 1.52 4.71 -18.12
N TYR A 219 1.93 4.90 -16.86
CA TYR A 219 2.58 3.86 -16.06
C TYR A 219 1.74 2.57 -15.98
N TYR A 220 0.41 2.70 -15.92
CA TYR A 220 -0.54 1.58 -15.84
C TYR A 220 -0.74 0.81 -17.14
N ARG A 221 -0.24 1.33 -18.27
CA ARG A 221 -0.16 0.62 -19.56
C ARG A 221 1.21 0.01 -19.81
N SER A 222 2.19 0.37 -18.96
CA SER A 222 3.59 -0.04 -19.08
C SER A 222 3.90 -1.06 -17.97
N VAL A 223 3.08 -2.08 -17.88
CA VAL A 223 3.14 -3.20 -16.91
C VAL A 223 3.13 -4.53 -17.63
N GLY A 224 3.32 -5.63 -16.92
CA GLY A 224 3.44 -6.97 -17.50
C GLY A 224 4.89 -7.30 -17.86
N GLU A 225 5.07 -8.12 -18.89
CA GLU A 225 6.38 -8.45 -19.46
C GLU A 225 6.89 -7.29 -20.30
N LEU A 226 8.15 -6.88 -20.10
CA LEU A 226 8.74 -5.75 -20.78
C LEU A 226 10.02 -6.16 -21.52
N SER A 227 10.13 -5.79 -22.79
CA SER A 227 11.42 -5.79 -23.47
C SER A 227 12.37 -4.79 -22.79
N LYS A 228 13.67 -4.95 -23.03
CA LYS A 228 14.67 -4.02 -22.48
C LYS A 228 14.41 -2.56 -22.89
N ASP A 229 14.03 -2.32 -24.14
CA ASP A 229 13.78 -0.97 -24.65
C ASP A 229 12.53 -0.34 -24.01
N GLU A 230 11.45 -1.12 -23.82
CA GLU A 230 10.25 -0.68 -23.09
C GLU A 230 10.57 -0.37 -21.62
N TYR A 231 11.34 -1.23 -20.96
CA TYR A 231 11.79 -1.04 -19.59
C TYR A 231 12.61 0.26 -19.43
N GLU A 232 13.59 0.49 -20.30
CA GLU A 232 14.40 1.72 -20.29
C GLU A 232 13.54 2.96 -20.56
N GLY A 233 12.55 2.86 -21.45
CA GLY A 233 11.55 3.91 -21.69
C GLY A 233 10.70 4.22 -20.46
N VAL A 234 10.26 3.19 -19.72
CA VAL A 234 9.56 3.35 -18.43
C VAL A 234 10.43 4.12 -17.44
N LEU A 235 11.70 3.73 -17.29
CA LEU A 235 12.61 4.39 -16.35
C LEU A 235 12.86 5.85 -16.70
N GLU A 236 13.04 6.17 -17.97
CA GLU A 236 13.25 7.55 -18.44
C GLU A 236 12.03 8.41 -18.11
N ASN A 237 10.83 7.96 -18.46
CA ASN A 237 9.60 8.69 -18.18
C ASN A 237 9.37 8.89 -16.68
N VAL A 238 9.49 7.82 -15.87
CA VAL A 238 9.30 7.87 -14.41
C VAL A 238 10.29 8.83 -13.75
N ARG A 239 11.57 8.83 -14.19
CA ARG A 239 12.57 9.78 -13.68
C ARG A 239 12.23 11.22 -14.02
N ASN A 240 11.81 11.47 -15.27
CA ASN A 240 11.46 12.82 -15.73
C ASN A 240 10.24 13.38 -15.00
N MET A 241 9.30 12.54 -14.57
CA MET A 241 8.11 12.92 -13.81
C MET A 241 8.35 13.03 -12.30
N SER A 242 9.45 12.48 -11.78
CA SER A 242 9.67 12.36 -10.33
C SER A 242 9.78 13.71 -9.63
N LEU A 243 9.04 13.83 -8.53
CA LEU A 243 9.08 14.97 -7.60
C LEU A 243 10.23 14.88 -6.61
N ILE A 244 10.88 13.71 -6.51
CA ILE A 244 11.98 13.43 -5.59
C ILE A 244 13.22 13.02 -6.36
N SER A 245 14.39 13.28 -5.76
CA SER A 245 15.68 12.86 -6.31
C SER A 245 16.34 11.87 -5.35
N LEU A 246 16.33 10.60 -5.72
CA LEU A 246 17.04 9.54 -5.03
C LEU A 246 18.21 9.08 -5.90
N ASN A 247 19.35 8.77 -5.28
CA ASN A 247 20.59 8.43 -6.00
C ASN A 247 20.58 7.01 -6.60
N GLU A 248 19.57 6.22 -6.27
CA GLU A 248 19.43 4.84 -6.71
C GLU A 248 18.38 4.74 -7.82
N ALA A 249 18.61 3.85 -8.74
CA ALA A 249 17.68 3.59 -9.83
C ALA A 249 17.82 2.15 -10.32
N PRO A 250 16.71 1.51 -10.72
CA PRO A 250 16.72 0.15 -11.20
C PRO A 250 17.51 0.00 -12.51
N LYS A 251 17.93 -1.25 -12.76
CA LYS A 251 18.56 -1.69 -14.02
C LYS A 251 17.80 -2.89 -14.54
N TYR A 252 17.63 -2.96 -15.84
CA TYR A 252 17.05 -4.14 -16.47
C TYR A 252 17.83 -5.42 -16.08
N PRO A 253 17.19 -6.48 -15.66
CA PRO A 253 15.75 -6.78 -15.58
C PRO A 253 15.16 -6.70 -14.14
N GLU A 254 15.61 -5.76 -13.30
CA GLU A 254 15.07 -5.62 -11.94
C GLU A 254 13.58 -5.27 -11.99
N GLN A 255 12.75 -6.02 -11.27
CA GLN A 255 11.30 -5.88 -11.25
C GLN A 255 10.88 -4.50 -10.73
N ILE A 256 9.89 -3.85 -11.38
CA ILE A 256 9.33 -2.56 -10.99
C ILE A 256 7.95 -2.76 -10.35
N MET A 257 7.72 -2.10 -9.22
CA MET A 257 6.42 -2.01 -8.54
C MET A 257 5.97 -0.56 -8.51
N PHE A 258 4.73 -0.32 -8.93
CA PHE A 258 4.05 0.96 -8.76
C PHE A 258 2.99 0.84 -7.68
N LEU A 259 3.02 1.73 -6.68
CA LEU A 259 1.93 1.94 -5.74
C LEU A 259 1.14 3.16 -6.20
N SER A 260 -0.15 3.02 -6.45
CA SER A 260 -0.98 4.05 -7.05
C SER A 260 -2.24 4.32 -6.27
N THR A 261 -2.55 5.60 -6.08
CA THR A 261 -3.78 6.04 -5.43
C THR A 261 -4.38 7.26 -6.12
N CYS A 262 -5.67 7.51 -5.92
CA CYS A 262 -6.32 8.73 -6.38
C CYS A 262 -5.67 9.96 -5.74
N TYR A 263 -5.47 11.01 -6.51
CA TYR A 263 -4.93 12.27 -6.03
C TYR A 263 -5.63 13.45 -6.69
N TYR A 264 -6.23 14.29 -5.87
CA TYR A 264 -7.20 15.31 -6.30
C TYR A 264 -6.58 16.62 -6.80
N HIS A 265 -5.38 16.57 -7.40
CA HIS A 265 -4.74 17.74 -8.01
C HIS A 265 -5.33 18.08 -9.40
N THR A 266 -5.97 17.14 -10.04
CA THR A 266 -6.71 17.26 -11.30
C THR A 266 -7.78 16.19 -11.38
N ASP A 267 -8.70 16.30 -12.36
CA ASP A 267 -9.65 15.24 -12.68
C ASP A 267 -8.87 13.96 -13.06
N GLU A 268 -9.33 12.82 -12.59
CA GLU A 268 -8.67 11.51 -12.76
C GLU A 268 -7.20 11.48 -12.29
N GLY A 269 -6.83 12.39 -11.37
CA GLY A 269 -5.47 12.49 -10.84
C GLY A 269 -5.04 11.25 -10.07
N ARG A 270 -3.75 10.92 -10.18
CA ARG A 270 -3.09 9.83 -9.46
C ARG A 270 -1.80 10.32 -8.82
N PHE A 271 -1.51 9.77 -7.64
CA PHE A 271 -0.19 9.84 -7.04
C PHE A 271 0.44 8.46 -7.07
N VAL A 272 1.67 8.38 -7.53
CA VAL A 272 2.36 7.11 -7.78
C VAL A 272 3.73 7.12 -7.10
N VAL A 273 4.03 6.03 -6.40
CA VAL A 273 5.37 5.72 -5.89
C VAL A 273 5.91 4.55 -6.71
N ALA A 274 7.08 4.72 -7.30
CA ALA A 274 7.77 3.70 -8.06
C ALA A 274 8.94 3.14 -7.24
N ALA A 275 8.99 1.82 -7.12
CA ALA A 275 10.02 1.08 -6.42
C ALA A 275 10.51 -0.08 -7.27
N TYR A 276 11.75 -0.52 -7.07
CA TYR A 276 12.34 -1.65 -7.77
C TYR A 276 12.81 -2.72 -6.79
N ARG A 277 12.76 -3.95 -7.22
CA ARG A 277 13.14 -5.09 -6.40
C ARG A 277 14.65 -5.17 -6.17
N ILE A 278 15.05 -5.20 -4.90
CA ILE A 278 16.44 -5.36 -4.47
C ILE A 278 16.69 -6.73 -3.83
N LYS A 279 15.62 -7.43 -3.48
CA LYS A 279 15.69 -8.76 -2.86
C LYS A 279 14.47 -9.62 -3.23
#